data_b8241a863b19e273b93e00c89f3a2391
#
_entry.id   b8241a863b19e273b93e00c89f3a2391
#
_cell.length_a   1.000
_cell.length_b   1.000
_cell.length_c   1.000
_cell.angle_alpha   90.00
_cell.angle_beta   90.00
_cell.angle_gamma   90.00
#
_symmetry.space_group_name_H-M   'P 1'
#
loop_
_entity.id
_entity.type
_entity.pdbx_description
1 polymer ?
#
loop_
_entity_poly.entity_id
_entity_poly.type
_entity_poly.pdbx_seq_one_letter_code
_entity_poly.pdbx_strand_id
1 'polypeptide(L)'
;MFSVFVKLGWFFKQEWRRYTIAITLLLIVNVLEMLPPRYLGQAVDDIRSGQFTTSSILFYVTIFCLLGVSVYALTYFWMYQLFGGANVMERVMRGKLMRHLLKMTPTFYEKKKTGNLMALGTNDLNAVALTTGFGVLTLVDSTAYMLMIFFTMGLTISWKLTLMAIIPMPLMAILIAFYGSKIHERFTVAQDAFGDMNDRVLESVAGVRVIRSFVQEKQDVNRFREMTDDVFQKNMRVAIIDSLFEPTVKLLVGISYLIGIGYGAYLVFQSDLTIGELVAFNVYLGMMIWPMFAIGELINIMQRGNASLDRLNHTLSYQPDVKDADKPKTLQEPGDIQFEHVTFRYPTSSKDNLTDVSFTVRKGQTIGITGKTGSGKTTIVKQLLRQYPTGDGRILLSGVPIEDIELDQLFQWIGYVPQDHVLFSKSVEENMRFGHRDAREAELAQAIKDAYFEKDLRLLPEGLETMVGEKGVALSGGQKQRISIARALLIDPDILILDDSLSAVDAKTETAILENLRQNRHGKTTFITTHRLSAVEHADLILVMEEGRIVQKGTHQALIQQDGWYKEQFLRQQLTNQLEGGDEA
;
A
#
# COMPACT_ATOMS: atom_id res chain seq x y z
N MET A 1 -6.49 -24.28 6.89
CA MET A 1 -6.56 -23.38 8.03
C MET A 1 -5.16 -22.96 8.52
N PHE A 2 -4.28 -23.90 8.88
CA PHE A 2 -2.91 -23.59 9.35
C PHE A 2 -1.87 -23.39 8.24
N SER A 3 -2.28 -23.34 6.98
CA SER A 3 -1.38 -23.13 5.83
C SER A 3 -0.58 -21.82 5.92
N VAL A 4 -1.12 -20.80 6.58
CA VAL A 4 -0.44 -19.53 6.79
C VAL A 4 0.86 -19.70 7.57
N PHE A 5 0.90 -20.52 8.61
CA PHE A 5 2.13 -20.79 9.37
C PHE A 5 3.17 -21.53 8.52
N VAL A 6 2.73 -22.45 7.65
CA VAL A 6 3.63 -23.14 6.72
C VAL A 6 4.23 -22.14 5.72
N LYS A 7 3.41 -21.26 5.13
CA LYS A 7 3.86 -20.20 4.22
C LYS A 7 4.80 -19.20 4.90
N LEU A 8 4.62 -18.95 6.20
CA LEU A 8 5.48 -18.06 7.01
C LEU A 8 6.64 -18.81 7.69
N GLY A 9 6.84 -20.09 7.40
CA GLY A 9 7.89 -20.91 7.99
C GLY A 9 9.30 -20.34 7.87
N TRP A 10 9.59 -19.61 6.78
CA TRP A 10 10.84 -18.89 6.59
C TRP A 10 11.08 -17.84 7.68
N PHE A 11 10.03 -17.11 8.06
CA PHE A 11 10.09 -16.07 9.09
C PHE A 11 10.26 -16.67 10.49
N PHE A 12 9.50 -17.71 10.82
CA PHE A 12 9.64 -18.39 12.10
C PHE A 12 11.02 -19.06 12.25
N LYS A 13 11.62 -19.54 11.16
CA LYS A 13 13.01 -20.02 11.16
C LYS A 13 14.01 -18.89 11.41
N GLN A 14 13.79 -17.70 10.86
CA GLN A 14 14.65 -16.55 11.06
C GLN A 14 14.57 -16.02 12.50
N GLU A 15 13.38 -15.91 13.06
CA GLU A 15 13.10 -15.36 14.40
C GLU A 15 12.85 -16.47 15.45
N TRP A 16 13.33 -17.70 15.24
CA TRP A 16 13.02 -18.86 16.07
C TRP A 16 13.29 -18.66 17.55
N ARG A 17 14.41 -18.00 17.91
CA ARG A 17 14.79 -17.73 19.31
C ARG A 17 13.71 -16.92 20.03
N ARG A 18 13.20 -15.90 19.37
CA ARG A 18 12.17 -15.01 19.90
C ARG A 18 10.86 -15.77 20.16
N TYR A 19 10.40 -16.54 19.17
CA TYR A 19 9.16 -17.32 19.32
C TYR A 19 9.30 -18.46 20.31
N THR A 20 10.43 -19.13 20.37
CA THR A 20 10.68 -20.18 21.37
C THR A 20 10.67 -19.60 22.78
N ILE A 21 11.34 -18.48 23.02
CA ILE A 21 11.31 -17.80 24.33
C ILE A 21 9.88 -17.38 24.68
N ALA A 22 9.16 -16.74 23.73
CA ALA A 22 7.78 -16.29 23.95
C ALA A 22 6.86 -17.44 24.34
N ILE A 23 6.84 -18.52 23.56
CA ILE A 23 5.97 -19.69 23.80
C ILE A 23 6.37 -20.39 25.12
N THR A 24 7.66 -20.56 25.40
CA THR A 24 8.11 -21.18 26.64
C THR A 24 7.69 -20.37 27.86
N LEU A 25 7.88 -19.06 27.85
CA LEU A 25 7.46 -18.19 28.94
C LEU A 25 5.93 -18.15 29.09
N LEU A 26 5.18 -18.14 27.98
CA LEU A 26 3.72 -18.20 27.99
C LEU A 26 3.24 -19.52 28.64
N LEU A 27 3.85 -20.65 28.28
CA LEU A 27 3.52 -21.93 28.89
C LEU A 27 3.85 -21.98 30.39
N ILE A 28 4.97 -21.36 30.81
CA ILE A 28 5.32 -21.23 32.24
C ILE A 28 4.25 -20.38 32.96
N VAL A 29 3.84 -19.25 32.37
CA VAL A 29 2.78 -18.40 32.94
C VAL A 29 1.49 -19.20 33.09
N ASN A 30 1.08 -19.93 32.06
CA ASN A 30 -0.12 -20.79 32.09
C ASN A 30 -0.07 -21.82 33.21
N VAL A 31 1.11 -22.41 33.48
CA VAL A 31 1.28 -23.34 34.63
C VAL A 31 1.19 -22.58 35.95
N LEU A 32 1.84 -21.41 36.08
CA LEU A 32 1.76 -20.62 37.30
C LEU A 32 0.34 -20.15 37.63
N GLU A 33 -0.46 -19.85 36.60
CA GLU A 33 -1.87 -19.46 36.76
C GLU A 33 -2.76 -20.59 37.27
N MET A 34 -2.30 -21.87 37.20
CA MET A 34 -3.03 -23.01 37.81
C MET A 34 -2.88 -23.06 39.33
N LEU A 35 -1.91 -22.34 39.92
CA LEU A 35 -1.62 -22.42 41.36
C LEU A 35 -2.59 -21.58 42.22
N PRO A 36 -2.97 -20.34 41.88
CA PRO A 36 -3.85 -19.50 42.68
C PRO A 36 -5.18 -20.16 43.07
N PRO A 37 -5.95 -20.80 42.14
CA PRO A 37 -7.20 -21.47 42.52
C PRO A 37 -6.99 -22.59 43.54
N ARG A 38 -5.89 -23.35 43.41
CA ARG A 38 -5.56 -24.41 44.34
C ARG A 38 -5.28 -23.88 45.74
N TYR A 39 -4.43 -22.84 45.87
CA TYR A 39 -4.13 -22.25 47.18
C TYR A 39 -5.36 -21.54 47.77
N LEU A 40 -6.25 -20.99 46.95
CA LEU A 40 -7.53 -20.45 47.41
C LEU A 40 -8.40 -21.53 48.03
N GLY A 41 -8.49 -22.69 47.36
CA GLY A 41 -9.22 -23.82 47.89
C GLY A 41 -8.64 -24.33 49.21
N GLN A 42 -7.32 -24.47 49.32
CA GLN A 42 -6.64 -24.86 50.58
C GLN A 42 -6.91 -23.85 51.71
N ALA A 43 -6.85 -22.55 51.43
CA ALA A 43 -7.15 -21.51 52.40
C ALA A 43 -8.59 -21.63 52.94
N VAL A 44 -9.56 -21.92 52.07
CA VAL A 44 -10.98 -22.15 52.46
C VAL A 44 -11.09 -23.39 53.37
N ASP A 45 -10.41 -24.47 53.08
CA ASP A 45 -10.42 -25.69 53.90
C ASP A 45 -9.74 -25.49 55.27
N ASP A 46 -8.63 -24.71 55.32
CA ASP A 46 -7.97 -24.33 56.57
C ASP A 46 -8.88 -23.47 57.48
N ILE A 47 -9.62 -22.55 56.88
CA ILE A 47 -10.63 -21.72 57.62
C ILE A 47 -11.71 -22.65 58.19
N ARG A 48 -12.24 -23.58 57.41
CA ARG A 48 -13.27 -24.50 57.82
C ARG A 48 -12.83 -25.44 58.98
N SER A 49 -11.61 -25.93 58.91
CA SER A 49 -11.05 -26.84 59.92
C SER A 49 -10.59 -26.12 61.19
N GLY A 50 -10.68 -24.78 61.25
CA GLY A 50 -10.23 -23.98 62.39
C GLY A 50 -8.70 -23.94 62.55
N GLN A 51 -7.93 -24.39 61.53
CA GLN A 51 -6.47 -24.37 61.51
C GLN A 51 -5.89 -23.05 60.96
N PHE A 52 -6.73 -22.07 60.66
CA PHE A 52 -6.34 -20.81 60.07
C PHE A 52 -5.68 -19.90 61.12
N THR A 53 -4.39 -19.71 61.04
CA THR A 53 -3.56 -18.94 61.94
C THR A 53 -3.02 -17.70 61.27
N THR A 54 -2.43 -16.75 62.05
CA THR A 54 -1.75 -15.56 61.53
C THR A 54 -0.60 -15.97 60.55
N SER A 55 0.07 -17.08 60.84
CA SER A 55 1.13 -17.60 59.94
C SER A 55 0.57 -18.15 58.63
N SER A 56 -0.62 -18.74 58.65
CA SER A 56 -1.32 -19.17 57.43
C SER A 56 -1.69 -17.98 56.56
N ILE A 57 -2.22 -16.91 57.15
CA ILE A 57 -2.51 -15.64 56.41
C ILE A 57 -1.24 -15.12 55.74
N LEU A 58 -0.16 -14.99 56.48
CA LEU A 58 1.10 -14.48 55.95
C LEU A 58 1.63 -15.38 54.82
N PHE A 59 1.51 -16.68 54.96
CA PHE A 59 1.90 -17.65 53.93
C PHE A 59 1.10 -17.44 52.63
N TYR A 60 -0.27 -17.43 52.70
CA TYR A 60 -1.10 -17.28 51.52
C TYR A 60 -0.92 -15.90 50.86
N VAL A 61 -0.84 -14.83 51.63
CA VAL A 61 -0.58 -13.49 51.10
C VAL A 61 0.77 -13.43 50.39
N THR A 62 1.81 -13.99 51.01
CA THR A 62 3.16 -14.00 50.43
C THR A 62 3.19 -14.77 49.11
N ILE A 63 2.59 -15.98 49.07
CA ILE A 63 2.60 -16.80 47.85
C ILE A 63 1.78 -16.14 46.72
N PHE A 64 0.61 -15.53 47.02
CA PHE A 64 -0.17 -14.80 46.03
C PHE A 64 0.60 -13.57 45.51
N CYS A 65 1.27 -12.80 46.36
CA CYS A 65 2.12 -11.70 45.93
C CYS A 65 3.28 -12.17 45.05
N LEU A 66 3.95 -13.25 45.44
CA LEU A 66 5.07 -13.80 44.68
C LEU A 66 4.62 -14.35 43.32
N LEU A 67 3.50 -15.08 43.27
CA LEU A 67 2.90 -15.55 42.01
C LEU A 67 2.47 -14.39 41.14
N GLY A 68 1.82 -13.37 41.70
CA GLY A 68 1.37 -12.19 40.95
C GLY A 68 2.54 -11.43 40.32
N VAL A 69 3.60 -11.17 41.10
CA VAL A 69 4.82 -10.52 40.58
C VAL A 69 5.50 -11.35 39.51
N SER A 70 5.60 -12.69 39.73
CA SER A 70 6.23 -13.60 38.77
C SER A 70 5.44 -13.67 37.46
N VAL A 71 4.11 -13.83 37.52
CA VAL A 71 3.23 -13.84 36.35
C VAL A 71 3.34 -12.51 35.60
N TYR A 72 3.29 -11.38 36.32
CA TYR A 72 3.43 -10.06 35.71
C TYR A 72 4.77 -9.91 34.95
N ALA A 73 5.89 -10.24 35.60
CA ALA A 73 7.21 -10.13 34.97
C ALA A 73 7.35 -11.02 33.73
N LEU A 74 6.94 -12.31 33.86
CA LEU A 74 7.03 -13.26 32.74
C LEU A 74 6.09 -12.86 31.60
N THR A 75 4.89 -12.34 31.91
CA THR A 75 3.92 -11.84 30.93
C THR A 75 4.51 -10.67 30.15
N TYR A 76 5.16 -9.71 30.80
CA TYR A 76 5.84 -8.62 30.13
C TYR A 76 6.86 -9.15 29.11
N PHE A 77 7.70 -10.13 29.50
CA PHE A 77 8.75 -10.64 28.62
C PHE A 77 8.19 -11.44 27.43
N TRP A 78 7.20 -12.33 27.64
CA TRP A 78 6.66 -13.08 26.50
C TRP A 78 5.86 -12.19 25.54
N MET A 79 5.11 -11.21 26.06
CA MET A 79 4.40 -10.24 25.22
C MET A 79 5.38 -9.42 24.39
N TYR A 80 6.47 -8.93 25.00
CA TYR A 80 7.51 -8.20 24.29
C TYR A 80 8.14 -9.03 23.16
N GLN A 81 8.40 -10.30 23.40
CA GLN A 81 8.96 -11.17 22.38
C GLN A 81 7.95 -11.49 21.27
N LEU A 82 6.75 -11.86 21.63
CA LEU A 82 5.73 -12.32 20.69
C LEU A 82 5.24 -11.16 19.79
N PHE A 83 4.76 -10.08 20.38
CA PHE A 83 4.27 -8.93 19.61
C PHE A 83 5.40 -8.12 18.98
N GLY A 84 6.57 -8.09 19.60
CA GLY A 84 7.77 -7.60 18.95
C GLY A 84 8.12 -8.36 17.67
N GLY A 85 7.90 -9.70 17.66
CA GLY A 85 8.02 -10.55 16.47
C GLY A 85 7.02 -10.16 15.37
N ALA A 86 5.76 -9.90 15.74
CA ALA A 86 4.74 -9.44 14.80
C ALA A 86 5.12 -8.11 14.12
N ASN A 87 5.64 -7.15 14.89
CA ASN A 87 6.12 -5.88 14.33
C ASN A 87 7.35 -6.05 13.42
N VAL A 88 8.24 -6.99 13.72
CA VAL A 88 9.36 -7.34 12.82
C VAL A 88 8.85 -7.93 11.51
N MET A 89 7.83 -8.83 11.56
CA MET A 89 7.19 -9.37 10.36
C MET A 89 6.64 -8.26 9.48
N GLU A 90 5.88 -7.34 10.05
CA GLU A 90 5.29 -6.21 9.34
C GLU A 90 6.37 -5.36 8.65
N ARG A 91 7.43 -4.99 9.40
CA ARG A 91 8.56 -4.22 8.86
C ARG A 91 9.25 -4.93 7.69
N VAL A 92 9.54 -6.23 7.84
CA VAL A 92 10.22 -7.02 6.80
C VAL A 92 9.37 -7.12 5.54
N MET A 93 8.07 -7.44 5.69
CA MET A 93 7.18 -7.57 4.55
C MET A 93 6.89 -6.23 3.88
N ARG A 94 6.74 -5.14 4.65
CA ARG A 94 6.60 -3.79 4.09
C ARG A 94 7.82 -3.40 3.26
N GLY A 95 9.02 -3.68 3.77
CA GLY A 95 10.27 -3.45 3.03
C GLY A 95 10.38 -4.30 1.76
N LYS A 96 9.94 -5.57 1.80
CA LYS A 96 9.88 -6.44 0.61
C LYS A 96 8.88 -5.91 -0.42
N LEU A 97 7.67 -5.54 0.02
CA LEU A 97 6.63 -5.00 -0.86
C LEU A 97 7.10 -3.71 -1.53
N MET A 98 7.64 -2.75 -0.77
CA MET A 98 8.09 -1.46 -1.31
C MET A 98 9.21 -1.64 -2.34
N ARG A 99 10.22 -2.46 -2.03
CA ARG A 99 11.30 -2.77 -2.97
C ARG A 99 10.79 -3.46 -4.24
N HIS A 100 9.78 -4.30 -4.12
CA HIS A 100 9.16 -4.95 -5.25
C HIS A 100 8.38 -3.94 -6.11
N LEU A 101 7.53 -3.12 -5.50
CA LEU A 101 6.77 -2.10 -6.21
C LEU A 101 7.68 -1.14 -6.98
N LEU A 102 8.79 -0.66 -6.39
CA LEU A 102 9.73 0.23 -7.07
C LEU A 102 10.41 -0.37 -8.31
N LYS A 103 10.37 -1.70 -8.46
CA LYS A 103 10.91 -2.40 -9.66
C LYS A 103 9.86 -2.66 -10.74
N MET A 104 8.59 -2.36 -10.46
CA MET A 104 7.51 -2.64 -11.41
C MET A 104 7.43 -1.57 -12.48
N THR A 105 7.06 -2.01 -13.69
CA THR A 105 6.87 -1.18 -14.87
C THR A 105 5.47 -0.57 -14.91
N PRO A 106 5.20 0.44 -15.76
CA PRO A 106 3.87 1.03 -15.92
C PRO A 106 2.78 0.01 -16.22
N THR A 107 3.08 -1.06 -16.96
CA THR A 107 2.14 -2.18 -17.24
C THR A 107 1.51 -2.76 -15.98
N PHE A 108 2.29 -2.88 -14.90
CA PHE A 108 1.78 -3.36 -13.62
C PHE A 108 0.80 -2.36 -13.00
N TYR A 109 1.15 -1.07 -13.02
CA TYR A 109 0.34 -0.01 -12.42
C TYR A 109 -0.94 0.29 -13.19
N GLU A 110 -0.96 0.07 -14.51
CA GLU A 110 -2.17 0.15 -15.33
C GLU A 110 -3.19 -0.94 -14.96
N LYS A 111 -2.71 -2.14 -14.58
CA LYS A 111 -3.55 -3.28 -14.17
C LYS A 111 -3.99 -3.22 -12.72
N LYS A 112 -3.32 -2.46 -11.86
CA LYS A 112 -3.54 -2.43 -10.41
C LYS A 112 -3.94 -1.03 -9.95
N LYS A 113 -5.10 -0.90 -9.33
CA LYS A 113 -5.53 0.37 -8.73
C LYS A 113 -4.63 0.74 -7.55
N THR A 114 -4.21 1.99 -7.45
CA THR A 114 -3.37 2.51 -6.36
C THR A 114 -3.96 2.22 -4.97
N GLY A 115 -5.27 2.35 -4.79
CA GLY A 115 -5.95 2.03 -3.54
C GLY A 115 -5.77 0.58 -3.10
N ASN A 116 -5.75 -0.38 -4.04
CA ASN A 116 -5.49 -1.79 -3.72
C ASN A 116 -4.04 -2.01 -3.26
N LEU A 117 -3.07 -1.31 -3.86
CA LEU A 117 -1.67 -1.38 -3.45
C LEU A 117 -1.46 -0.76 -2.06
N MET A 118 -2.16 0.33 -1.75
CA MET A 118 -2.17 0.92 -0.42
C MET A 118 -2.77 -0.05 0.61
N ALA A 119 -3.88 -0.72 0.30
CA ALA A 119 -4.50 -1.72 1.17
C ALA A 119 -3.56 -2.91 1.46
N LEU A 120 -2.76 -3.35 0.48
CA LEU A 120 -1.71 -4.35 0.70
C LEU A 120 -0.65 -3.86 1.70
N GLY A 121 -0.20 -2.60 1.59
CA GLY A 121 0.83 -1.99 2.44
C GLY A 121 0.35 -1.67 3.87
N THR A 122 -0.95 -1.64 4.11
CA THR A 122 -1.58 -1.30 5.40
C THR A 122 -2.36 -2.47 5.97
N ASN A 123 -3.57 -2.70 5.49
CA ASN A 123 -4.52 -3.66 6.06
C ASN A 123 -4.05 -5.12 5.95
N ASP A 124 -3.52 -5.52 4.78
CA ASP A 124 -3.10 -6.89 4.56
C ASP A 124 -1.82 -7.23 5.35
N LEU A 125 -0.86 -6.31 5.40
CA LEU A 125 0.34 -6.49 6.21
C LEU A 125 0.00 -6.59 7.70
N ASN A 126 -0.94 -5.76 8.19
CA ASN A 126 -1.39 -5.81 9.57
C ASN A 126 -2.08 -7.16 9.90
N ALA A 127 -2.91 -7.68 8.99
CA ALA A 127 -3.53 -9.00 9.16
C ALA A 127 -2.50 -10.13 9.25
N VAL A 128 -1.43 -10.08 8.43
CA VAL A 128 -0.33 -11.04 8.50
C VAL A 128 0.46 -10.89 9.81
N ALA A 129 0.75 -9.66 10.24
CA ALA A 129 1.42 -9.40 11.51
C ALA A 129 0.60 -9.90 12.71
N LEU A 130 -0.71 -9.64 12.70
CA LEU A 130 -1.65 -10.13 13.72
C LEU A 130 -1.62 -11.67 13.80
N THR A 131 -1.52 -12.36 12.66
CA THR A 131 -1.40 -13.83 12.62
C THR A 131 -0.14 -14.32 13.31
N THR A 132 0.99 -13.63 13.17
CA THR A 132 2.26 -14.03 13.79
C THR A 132 2.36 -13.66 15.27
N GLY A 133 1.57 -12.71 15.75
CA GLY A 133 1.47 -12.32 17.17
C GLY A 133 0.27 -12.98 17.83
N PHE A 134 -0.88 -12.35 17.73
CA PHE A 134 -2.10 -12.77 18.38
C PHE A 134 -2.61 -14.15 17.91
N GLY A 135 -2.34 -14.51 16.63
CA GLY A 135 -2.65 -15.85 16.12
C GLY A 135 -1.85 -16.96 16.82
N VAL A 136 -0.58 -16.72 17.17
CA VAL A 136 0.23 -17.68 17.95
C VAL A 136 -0.27 -17.74 19.40
N LEU A 137 -0.62 -16.60 20.01
CA LEU A 137 -1.19 -16.53 21.34
C LEU A 137 -2.48 -17.35 21.42
N THR A 138 -3.45 -17.07 20.56
CA THR A 138 -4.74 -17.76 20.55
C THR A 138 -4.60 -19.24 20.24
N LEU A 139 -3.59 -19.65 19.45
CA LEU A 139 -3.26 -21.05 19.23
C LEU A 139 -2.81 -21.74 20.52
N VAL A 140 -1.93 -21.12 21.30
CA VAL A 140 -1.45 -21.69 22.57
C VAL A 140 -2.59 -21.72 23.60
N ASP A 141 -3.37 -20.64 23.68
CA ASP A 141 -4.46 -20.54 24.65
C ASP A 141 -5.60 -21.53 24.35
N SER A 142 -5.99 -21.65 23.08
CA SER A 142 -7.06 -22.55 22.66
C SER A 142 -6.65 -24.04 22.69
N THR A 143 -5.36 -24.35 22.82
CA THR A 143 -4.87 -25.74 22.87
C THR A 143 -4.21 -26.05 24.20
N ALA A 144 -2.96 -25.60 24.41
CA ALA A 144 -2.17 -25.95 25.57
C ALA A 144 -2.80 -25.49 26.90
N TYR A 145 -3.22 -24.21 26.98
CA TYR A 145 -3.82 -23.65 28.19
C TYR A 145 -5.16 -24.32 28.52
N MET A 146 -6.03 -24.50 27.52
CA MET A 146 -7.30 -25.21 27.69
C MET A 146 -7.09 -26.65 28.20
N LEU A 147 -6.15 -27.37 27.62
CA LEU A 147 -5.83 -28.74 28.06
C LEU A 147 -5.24 -28.74 29.47
N MET A 148 -4.37 -27.78 29.81
CA MET A 148 -3.83 -27.68 31.18
C MET A 148 -4.93 -27.48 32.22
N ILE A 149 -5.87 -26.57 31.99
CA ILE A 149 -7.02 -26.36 32.91
C ILE A 149 -7.85 -27.66 33.01
N PHE A 150 -8.21 -28.24 31.86
CA PHE A 150 -9.02 -29.47 31.83
C PHE A 150 -8.40 -30.63 32.63
N PHE A 151 -7.10 -30.90 32.37
CA PHE A 151 -6.39 -31.95 33.11
C PHE A 151 -6.18 -31.60 34.59
N THR A 152 -5.93 -30.35 34.92
CA THR A 152 -5.81 -29.91 36.31
C THR A 152 -7.11 -30.13 37.05
N MET A 153 -8.27 -29.74 36.50
CA MET A 153 -9.57 -29.98 37.11
C MET A 153 -9.84 -31.48 37.30
N GLY A 154 -9.56 -32.30 36.28
CA GLY A 154 -9.81 -33.74 36.33
C GLY A 154 -8.92 -34.48 37.30
N LEU A 155 -7.60 -34.20 37.28
CA LEU A 155 -6.59 -34.92 38.08
C LEU A 155 -6.51 -34.45 39.53
N THR A 156 -6.74 -33.15 39.79
CA THR A 156 -6.59 -32.62 41.17
C THR A 156 -7.89 -32.53 41.94
N ILE A 157 -9.06 -32.55 41.27
CA ILE A 157 -10.34 -32.41 41.91
C ILE A 157 -11.24 -33.65 41.62
N SER A 158 -11.85 -33.70 40.43
CA SER A 158 -12.71 -34.83 40.06
C SER A 158 -12.99 -34.92 38.56
N TRP A 159 -12.69 -36.06 37.95
CA TRP A 159 -13.06 -36.29 36.55
C TRP A 159 -14.57 -36.31 36.31
N LYS A 160 -15.35 -36.85 37.24
CA LYS A 160 -16.81 -36.90 37.10
C LYS A 160 -17.40 -35.47 37.07
N LEU A 161 -16.98 -34.63 38.02
CA LEU A 161 -17.43 -33.26 38.10
C LEU A 161 -17.00 -32.46 36.86
N THR A 162 -15.74 -32.61 36.44
CA THR A 162 -15.17 -31.91 35.27
C THR A 162 -15.94 -32.24 33.98
N LEU A 163 -16.17 -33.52 33.70
CA LEU A 163 -16.88 -33.96 32.50
C LEU A 163 -18.33 -33.46 32.49
N MET A 164 -19.04 -33.47 33.63
CA MET A 164 -20.40 -32.98 33.72
C MET A 164 -20.50 -31.46 33.55
N ALA A 165 -19.61 -30.71 34.18
CA ALA A 165 -19.65 -29.25 34.13
C ALA A 165 -19.23 -28.69 32.76
N ILE A 166 -18.45 -29.43 31.98
CA ILE A 166 -17.99 -29.03 30.66
C ILE A 166 -19.03 -29.29 29.54
N ILE A 167 -20.04 -30.13 29.75
CA ILE A 167 -21.04 -30.50 28.73
C ILE A 167 -21.62 -29.27 27.97
N PRO A 168 -21.96 -28.11 28.60
CA PRO A 168 -22.47 -26.95 27.89
C PRO A 168 -21.44 -26.25 27.01
N MET A 169 -20.13 -26.41 27.25
CA MET A 169 -19.08 -25.65 26.57
C MET A 169 -18.91 -26.00 25.08
N PRO A 170 -18.93 -27.27 24.63
CA PRO A 170 -18.96 -27.60 23.21
C PRO A 170 -20.17 -26.99 22.48
N LEU A 171 -21.34 -26.98 23.13
CA LEU A 171 -22.53 -26.31 22.58
C LEU A 171 -22.29 -24.80 22.40
N MET A 172 -21.61 -24.17 23.37
CA MET A 172 -21.21 -22.75 23.27
C MET A 172 -20.33 -22.52 22.05
N ALA A 173 -19.31 -23.38 21.80
CA ALA A 173 -18.43 -23.24 20.64
C ALA A 173 -19.21 -23.35 19.31
N ILE A 174 -20.18 -24.26 19.22
CA ILE A 174 -21.05 -24.43 18.05
C ILE A 174 -21.92 -23.17 17.83
N LEU A 175 -22.54 -22.64 18.88
CA LEU A 175 -23.38 -21.45 18.78
C LEU A 175 -22.57 -20.19 18.43
N ILE A 176 -21.37 -20.04 18.99
CA ILE A 176 -20.43 -18.95 18.63
C ILE A 176 -20.07 -19.03 17.14
N ALA A 177 -19.74 -20.22 16.64
CA ALA A 177 -19.42 -20.40 15.21
C ALA A 177 -20.64 -20.09 14.32
N PHE A 178 -21.84 -20.49 14.74
CA PHE A 178 -23.09 -20.17 14.01
C PHE A 178 -23.37 -18.67 13.97
N TYR A 179 -23.31 -17.99 15.13
CA TYR A 179 -23.49 -16.53 15.19
C TYR A 179 -22.42 -15.80 14.39
N GLY A 180 -21.15 -16.22 14.50
CA GLY A 180 -20.05 -15.62 13.74
C GLY A 180 -20.27 -15.71 12.23
N SER A 181 -20.76 -16.85 11.72
CA SER A 181 -21.11 -17.01 10.30
C SER A 181 -22.26 -16.09 9.88
N LYS A 182 -23.30 -15.95 10.72
CA LYS A 182 -24.44 -15.07 10.44
C LYS A 182 -24.11 -13.60 10.54
N ILE A 183 -23.28 -13.21 11.50
CA ILE A 183 -22.74 -11.86 11.61
C ILE A 183 -21.93 -11.52 10.34
N HIS A 184 -21.04 -12.43 9.92
CA HIS A 184 -20.23 -12.19 8.71
C HIS A 184 -21.08 -11.97 7.46
N GLU A 185 -22.10 -12.81 7.23
CA GLU A 185 -23.05 -12.66 6.11
C GLU A 185 -23.73 -11.28 6.12
N ARG A 186 -24.26 -10.88 7.27
CA ARG A 186 -24.98 -9.60 7.41
C ARG A 186 -24.05 -8.40 7.39
N PHE A 187 -22.87 -8.53 8.00
CA PHE A 187 -21.84 -7.49 7.99
C PHE A 187 -21.34 -7.17 6.58
N THR A 188 -21.14 -8.19 5.74
CA THR A 188 -20.74 -7.96 4.34
C THR A 188 -21.77 -7.09 3.61
N VAL A 189 -23.07 -7.42 3.75
CA VAL A 189 -24.15 -6.63 3.14
C VAL A 189 -24.20 -5.19 3.69
N ALA A 190 -23.96 -5.02 4.98
CA ALA A 190 -23.92 -3.69 5.60
C ALA A 190 -22.68 -2.89 5.12
N GLN A 191 -21.54 -3.57 4.97
CA GLN A 191 -20.29 -2.96 4.50
C GLN A 191 -20.38 -2.51 3.04
N ASP A 192 -21.02 -3.30 2.18
CA ASP A 192 -21.25 -2.92 0.78
C ASP A 192 -22.11 -1.64 0.69
N ALA A 193 -23.21 -1.59 1.44
CA ALA A 193 -24.05 -0.39 1.50
C ALA A 193 -23.31 0.84 2.08
N PHE A 194 -22.44 0.63 3.06
CA PHE A 194 -21.58 1.70 3.59
C PHE A 194 -20.56 2.17 2.55
N GLY A 195 -20.03 1.26 1.74
CA GLY A 195 -19.17 1.59 0.61
C GLY A 195 -19.87 2.49 -0.40
N ASP A 196 -21.09 2.10 -0.85
CA ASP A 196 -21.90 2.89 -1.78
C ASP A 196 -22.23 4.28 -1.23
N MET A 197 -22.53 4.37 0.08
CA MET A 197 -22.77 5.65 0.76
C MET A 197 -21.50 6.53 0.77
N ASN A 198 -20.33 5.98 1.05
CA ASN A 198 -19.06 6.71 1.02
C ASN A 198 -18.71 7.20 -0.39
N ASP A 199 -18.91 6.37 -1.41
CA ASP A 199 -18.69 6.77 -2.81
C ASP A 199 -19.59 7.96 -3.16
N ARG A 200 -20.84 7.95 -2.68
CA ARG A 200 -21.74 9.09 -2.85
C ARG A 200 -21.27 10.36 -2.16
N VAL A 201 -20.76 10.25 -0.92
CA VAL A 201 -20.17 11.41 -0.21
C VAL A 201 -19.02 11.99 -1.00
N LEU A 202 -18.10 11.15 -1.50
CA LEU A 202 -16.96 11.60 -2.30
C LEU A 202 -17.43 12.30 -3.59
N GLU A 203 -18.44 11.75 -4.27
CA GLU A 203 -19.05 12.37 -5.46
C GLU A 203 -19.66 13.74 -5.14
N SER A 204 -20.44 13.83 -4.05
CA SER A 204 -21.09 15.08 -3.63
C SER A 204 -20.08 16.15 -3.23
N VAL A 205 -19.01 15.77 -2.49
CA VAL A 205 -17.93 16.70 -2.09
C VAL A 205 -17.15 17.18 -3.32
N ALA A 206 -16.77 16.27 -4.21
CA ALA A 206 -16.07 16.62 -5.45
C ALA A 206 -16.92 17.50 -6.36
N GLY A 207 -18.25 17.19 -6.43
CA GLY A 207 -19.22 17.90 -7.25
C GLY A 207 -19.93 19.07 -6.57
N VAL A 208 -19.52 19.52 -5.36
CA VAL A 208 -20.27 20.50 -4.55
C VAL A 208 -20.54 21.82 -5.32
N ARG A 209 -19.60 22.27 -6.14
CA ARG A 209 -19.79 23.48 -6.95
C ARG A 209 -20.91 23.31 -7.99
N VAL A 210 -20.99 22.13 -8.59
CA VAL A 210 -22.04 21.77 -9.57
C VAL A 210 -23.38 21.65 -8.86
N ILE A 211 -23.46 20.90 -7.74
CA ILE A 211 -24.68 20.75 -6.95
C ILE A 211 -25.26 22.12 -6.57
N ARG A 212 -24.39 23.03 -6.10
CA ARG A 212 -24.80 24.39 -5.72
C ARG A 212 -25.22 25.26 -6.92
N SER A 213 -24.50 25.20 -8.03
CA SER A 213 -24.83 25.99 -9.22
C SER A 213 -26.17 25.56 -9.88
N PHE A 214 -26.58 24.30 -9.67
CA PHE A 214 -27.86 23.79 -10.14
C PHE A 214 -28.96 23.69 -9.07
N VAL A 215 -28.69 24.21 -7.84
CA VAL A 215 -29.66 24.24 -6.70
C VAL A 215 -30.20 22.86 -6.37
N GLN A 216 -29.34 21.83 -6.37
CA GLN A 216 -29.72 20.42 -6.15
C GLN A 216 -29.45 19.94 -4.72
N GLU A 217 -29.11 20.84 -3.77
CA GLU A 217 -28.71 20.48 -2.41
C GLU A 217 -29.78 19.67 -1.68
N LYS A 218 -31.05 20.07 -1.80
CA LYS A 218 -32.16 19.36 -1.16
C LYS A 218 -32.34 17.94 -1.68
N GLN A 219 -32.20 17.76 -2.99
CA GLN A 219 -32.32 16.44 -3.61
C GLN A 219 -31.14 15.53 -3.21
N ASP A 220 -29.92 16.08 -3.17
CA ASP A 220 -28.73 15.33 -2.77
C ASP A 220 -28.81 14.91 -1.31
N VAL A 221 -29.25 15.82 -0.39
CA VAL A 221 -29.47 15.52 1.04
C VAL A 221 -30.55 14.43 1.22
N ASN A 222 -31.65 14.48 0.48
CA ASN A 222 -32.70 13.47 0.59
C ASN A 222 -32.19 12.10 0.17
N ARG A 223 -31.48 12.02 -0.96
CA ARG A 223 -30.87 10.77 -1.44
C ARG A 223 -29.84 10.23 -0.45
N PHE A 224 -29.02 11.09 0.12
CA PHE A 224 -28.06 10.69 1.14
C PHE A 224 -28.76 10.17 2.40
N ARG A 225 -29.89 10.77 2.81
CA ARG A 225 -30.71 10.28 3.93
C ARG A 225 -31.24 8.87 3.69
N GLU A 226 -31.77 8.59 2.48
CA GLU A 226 -32.24 7.24 2.11
C GLU A 226 -31.10 6.21 2.22
N MET A 227 -29.91 6.54 1.73
CA MET A 227 -28.73 5.66 1.85
C MET A 227 -28.30 5.46 3.30
N THR A 228 -28.33 6.52 4.12
CA THR A 228 -28.03 6.44 5.55
C THR A 228 -29.01 5.54 6.28
N ASP A 229 -30.31 5.65 5.97
CA ASP A 229 -31.35 4.80 6.55
C ASP A 229 -31.16 3.33 6.14
N ASP A 230 -30.81 3.05 4.89
CA ASP A 230 -30.49 1.68 4.44
C ASP A 230 -29.28 1.09 5.17
N VAL A 231 -28.19 1.85 5.28
CA VAL A 231 -27.00 1.46 6.05
C VAL A 231 -27.36 1.21 7.52
N PHE A 232 -28.17 2.10 8.12
CA PHE A 232 -28.63 1.93 9.50
C PHE A 232 -29.44 0.63 9.67
N GLN A 233 -30.39 0.33 8.80
CA GLN A 233 -31.19 -0.89 8.87
C GLN A 233 -30.34 -2.15 8.71
N LYS A 234 -29.35 -2.14 7.82
CA LYS A 234 -28.43 -3.25 7.61
C LYS A 234 -27.53 -3.45 8.84
N ASN A 235 -26.98 -2.38 9.40
CA ASN A 235 -26.20 -2.45 10.63
C ASN A 235 -27.06 -2.89 11.84
N MET A 236 -28.33 -2.48 11.93
CA MET A 236 -29.23 -2.95 12.96
C MET A 236 -29.43 -4.47 12.92
N ARG A 237 -29.52 -5.06 11.71
CA ARG A 237 -29.60 -6.52 11.55
C ARG A 237 -28.33 -7.26 11.99
N VAL A 238 -27.17 -6.62 11.86
CA VAL A 238 -25.91 -7.13 12.44
C VAL A 238 -25.97 -7.04 13.95
N ALA A 239 -26.31 -5.86 14.49
CA ALA A 239 -26.36 -5.60 15.92
C ALA A 239 -27.32 -6.53 16.68
N ILE A 240 -28.46 -6.90 16.09
CA ILE A 240 -29.41 -7.84 16.69
C ILE A 240 -28.75 -9.21 16.91
N ILE A 241 -27.98 -9.72 15.94
CA ILE A 241 -27.32 -11.03 16.09
C ILE A 241 -26.15 -10.91 17.05
N ASP A 242 -25.38 -9.83 16.96
CA ASP A 242 -24.24 -9.56 17.84
C ASP A 242 -24.68 -9.44 19.31
N SER A 243 -25.82 -8.77 19.56
CA SER A 243 -26.38 -8.63 20.90
C SER A 243 -26.86 -9.94 21.53
N LEU A 244 -27.09 -11.00 20.75
CA LEU A 244 -27.42 -12.34 21.27
C LEU A 244 -26.18 -13.10 21.74
N PHE A 245 -24.99 -12.69 21.31
CA PHE A 245 -23.74 -13.40 21.57
C PHE A 245 -23.43 -13.49 23.07
N GLU A 246 -23.33 -12.34 23.74
CA GLU A 246 -22.97 -12.27 25.16
C GLU A 246 -24.00 -12.92 26.09
N PRO A 247 -25.32 -12.72 25.95
CA PRO A 247 -26.33 -13.41 26.75
C PRO A 247 -26.29 -14.93 26.59
N THR A 248 -26.07 -15.44 25.35
CA THR A 248 -25.99 -16.88 25.11
C THR A 248 -24.77 -17.48 25.81
N VAL A 249 -23.62 -16.81 25.72
CA VAL A 249 -22.41 -17.23 26.45
C VAL A 249 -22.64 -17.25 27.95
N LYS A 250 -23.19 -16.17 28.54
CA LYS A 250 -23.50 -16.07 29.96
C LYS A 250 -24.45 -17.15 30.42
N LEU A 251 -25.47 -17.48 29.62
CA LEU A 251 -26.42 -18.54 29.92
C LEU A 251 -25.71 -19.90 29.99
N LEU A 252 -24.91 -20.26 28.98
CA LEU A 252 -24.24 -21.57 28.91
C LEU A 252 -23.16 -21.69 29.99
N VAL A 253 -22.41 -20.65 30.23
CA VAL A 253 -21.46 -20.58 31.35
C VAL A 253 -22.20 -20.69 32.68
N GLY A 254 -23.34 -20.01 32.86
CA GLY A 254 -24.19 -20.12 34.03
C GLY A 254 -24.70 -21.54 34.25
N ILE A 255 -25.09 -22.25 33.21
CA ILE A 255 -25.47 -23.67 33.28
C ILE A 255 -24.27 -24.54 33.73
N SER A 256 -23.08 -24.29 33.20
CA SER A 256 -21.85 -24.97 33.64
C SER A 256 -21.56 -24.72 35.12
N TYR A 257 -21.72 -23.51 35.61
CA TYR A 257 -21.59 -23.17 37.04
C TYR A 257 -22.68 -23.86 37.89
N LEU A 258 -23.94 -23.89 37.43
CA LEU A 258 -25.04 -24.56 38.15
C LEU A 258 -24.76 -26.06 38.29
N ILE A 259 -24.25 -26.70 37.20
CA ILE A 259 -23.84 -28.13 37.24
C ILE A 259 -22.66 -28.28 38.21
N GLY A 260 -21.62 -27.42 38.07
CA GLY A 260 -20.42 -27.46 38.91
C GLY A 260 -20.73 -27.31 40.40
N ILE A 261 -21.56 -26.31 40.77
CA ILE A 261 -21.96 -26.08 42.16
C ILE A 261 -22.92 -27.17 42.62
N GLY A 262 -23.97 -27.51 41.84
CA GLY A 262 -24.98 -28.48 42.25
C GLY A 262 -24.44 -29.88 42.44
N TYR A 263 -23.74 -30.42 41.41
CA TYR A 263 -23.13 -31.74 41.49
C TYR A 263 -21.90 -31.74 42.42
N GLY A 264 -21.13 -30.64 42.46
CA GLY A 264 -20.01 -30.49 43.39
C GLY A 264 -20.48 -30.46 44.86
N ALA A 265 -21.56 -29.77 45.18
CA ALA A 265 -22.16 -29.77 46.51
C ALA A 265 -22.62 -31.20 46.90
N TYR A 266 -23.22 -31.94 45.96
CA TYR A 266 -23.57 -33.35 46.18
C TYR A 266 -22.34 -34.19 46.55
N LEU A 267 -21.20 -34.03 45.83
CA LEU A 267 -19.96 -34.72 46.14
C LEU A 267 -19.36 -34.30 47.50
N VAL A 268 -19.49 -33.04 47.87
CA VAL A 268 -19.09 -32.53 49.20
C VAL A 268 -19.92 -33.18 50.30
N PHE A 269 -21.24 -33.35 50.08
CA PHE A 269 -22.12 -34.08 51.02
C PHE A 269 -21.73 -35.56 51.19
N GLN A 270 -21.23 -36.15 50.11
CA GLN A 270 -20.72 -37.53 50.14
C GLN A 270 -19.31 -37.65 50.75
N SER A 271 -18.69 -36.54 51.13
CA SER A 271 -17.28 -36.45 51.55
C SER A 271 -16.25 -36.87 50.49
N ASP A 272 -16.65 -36.88 49.22
CA ASP A 272 -15.77 -37.15 48.08
C ASP A 272 -14.96 -35.89 47.65
N LEU A 273 -15.41 -34.73 48.09
CA LEU A 273 -14.74 -33.42 47.83
C LEU A 273 -14.76 -32.55 49.06
N THR A 274 -13.76 -31.66 49.18
CA THR A 274 -13.78 -30.57 50.16
C THR A 274 -14.53 -29.32 49.65
N ILE A 275 -14.90 -28.40 50.54
CA ILE A 275 -15.48 -27.12 50.11
C ILE A 275 -14.44 -26.31 49.38
N GLY A 276 -13.19 -26.36 49.82
CA GLY A 276 -12.08 -25.67 49.16
C GLY A 276 -11.84 -26.18 47.72
N GLU A 277 -11.90 -27.48 47.52
CA GLU A 277 -11.80 -28.09 46.17
C GLU A 277 -12.96 -27.64 45.27
N LEU A 278 -14.18 -27.52 45.79
CA LEU A 278 -15.33 -27.00 45.04
C LEU A 278 -15.15 -25.52 44.67
N VAL A 279 -14.59 -24.70 45.55
CA VAL A 279 -14.24 -23.32 45.24
C VAL A 279 -13.18 -23.25 44.14
N ALA A 280 -12.09 -24.00 44.31
CA ALA A 280 -11.04 -24.06 43.29
C ALA A 280 -11.58 -24.52 41.92
N PHE A 281 -12.48 -25.53 41.91
CA PHE A 281 -13.14 -25.98 40.69
C PHE A 281 -13.89 -24.89 39.95
N ASN A 282 -14.68 -24.07 40.66
CA ASN A 282 -15.43 -22.99 40.06
C ASN A 282 -14.51 -21.89 39.49
N VAL A 283 -13.37 -21.61 40.13
CA VAL A 283 -12.38 -20.67 39.58
C VAL A 283 -11.77 -21.23 38.28
N TYR A 284 -11.35 -22.51 38.26
CA TYR A 284 -10.85 -23.16 37.03
C TYR A 284 -11.90 -23.19 35.92
N LEU A 285 -13.16 -23.44 36.25
CA LEU A 285 -14.26 -23.43 35.29
C LEU A 285 -14.39 -22.03 34.64
N GLY A 286 -14.22 -20.97 35.42
CA GLY A 286 -14.17 -19.58 34.92
C GLY A 286 -12.98 -19.34 33.99
N MET A 287 -11.80 -19.91 34.30
CA MET A 287 -10.60 -19.77 33.47
C MET A 287 -10.74 -20.46 32.09
N MET A 288 -11.62 -21.46 31.94
CA MET A 288 -11.88 -22.11 30.65
C MET A 288 -12.64 -21.24 29.65
N ILE A 289 -13.28 -20.15 30.09
CA ILE A 289 -14.09 -19.29 29.21
C ILE A 289 -13.23 -18.66 28.11
N TRP A 290 -12.08 -18.09 28.46
CA TRP A 290 -11.20 -17.45 27.50
C TRP A 290 -10.65 -18.42 26.42
N PRO A 291 -10.09 -19.59 26.73
CA PRO A 291 -9.66 -20.56 25.74
C PRO A 291 -10.75 -20.97 24.73
N MET A 292 -12.00 -21.06 25.18
CA MET A 292 -13.14 -21.34 24.29
C MET A 292 -13.38 -20.23 23.28
N PHE A 293 -13.29 -18.96 23.71
CA PHE A 293 -13.34 -17.82 22.79
C PHE A 293 -12.14 -17.81 21.84
N ALA A 294 -10.95 -18.13 22.33
CA ALA A 294 -9.72 -18.15 21.56
C ALA A 294 -9.79 -19.11 20.35
N ILE A 295 -10.57 -20.20 20.43
CA ILE A 295 -10.81 -21.11 19.29
C ILE A 295 -11.47 -20.35 18.12
N GLY A 296 -12.53 -19.60 18.39
CA GLY A 296 -13.26 -18.84 17.37
C GLY A 296 -12.39 -17.73 16.76
N GLU A 297 -11.68 -17.01 17.61
CA GLU A 297 -10.80 -15.93 17.18
C GLU A 297 -9.60 -16.44 16.38
N LEU A 298 -9.02 -17.59 16.78
CA LEU A 298 -7.96 -18.27 16.01
C LEU A 298 -8.39 -18.56 14.57
N ILE A 299 -9.60 -19.13 14.41
CA ILE A 299 -10.14 -19.43 13.07
C ILE A 299 -10.20 -18.17 12.21
N ASN A 300 -10.75 -17.11 12.77
CA ASN A 300 -10.93 -15.83 12.10
C ASN A 300 -9.60 -15.17 11.70
N ILE A 301 -8.62 -15.13 12.62
CA ILE A 301 -7.27 -14.61 12.37
C ILE A 301 -6.57 -15.43 11.28
N MET A 302 -6.66 -16.76 11.35
CA MET A 302 -6.02 -17.64 10.37
C MET A 302 -6.62 -17.45 8.97
N GLN A 303 -7.94 -17.32 8.85
CA GLN A 303 -8.60 -17.07 7.57
C GLN A 303 -8.18 -15.72 6.97
N ARG A 304 -8.26 -14.63 7.75
CA ARG A 304 -7.86 -13.29 7.31
C ARG A 304 -6.37 -13.25 6.96
N GLY A 305 -5.52 -13.78 7.83
CA GLY A 305 -4.08 -13.81 7.62
C GLY A 305 -3.69 -14.60 6.38
N ASN A 306 -4.33 -15.75 6.12
CA ASN A 306 -4.05 -16.54 4.92
C ASN A 306 -4.49 -15.81 3.65
N ALA A 307 -5.69 -15.22 3.61
CA ALA A 307 -6.18 -14.47 2.46
C ALA A 307 -5.29 -13.25 2.16
N SER A 308 -4.87 -12.50 3.19
CA SER A 308 -3.98 -11.35 3.05
C SER A 308 -2.58 -11.75 2.58
N LEU A 309 -2.03 -12.84 3.13
CA LEU A 309 -0.74 -13.38 2.69
C LEU A 309 -0.77 -13.86 1.24
N ASP A 310 -1.88 -14.46 0.79
CA ASP A 310 -2.04 -14.90 -0.60
C ASP A 310 -2.08 -13.71 -1.56
N ARG A 311 -2.78 -12.63 -1.22
CA ARG A 311 -2.77 -11.38 -2.01
C ARG A 311 -1.37 -10.75 -2.08
N LEU A 312 -0.66 -10.71 -0.95
CA LEU A 312 0.72 -10.22 -0.89
C LEU A 312 1.65 -11.07 -1.75
N ASN A 313 1.61 -12.40 -1.61
CA ASN A 313 2.44 -13.32 -2.39
C ASN A 313 2.12 -13.25 -3.88
N HIS A 314 0.84 -13.16 -4.26
CA HIS A 314 0.43 -12.97 -5.64
C HIS A 314 1.02 -11.66 -6.22
N THR A 315 1.03 -10.58 -5.44
CA THR A 315 1.64 -9.31 -5.88
C THR A 315 3.16 -9.43 -5.98
N LEU A 316 3.80 -10.05 -4.99
CA LEU A 316 5.27 -10.26 -4.96
C LEU A 316 5.76 -11.27 -6.00
N SER A 317 4.90 -12.13 -6.53
CA SER A 317 5.25 -13.07 -7.61
C SER A 317 5.21 -12.45 -9.00
N TYR A 318 4.61 -11.28 -9.16
CA TYR A 318 4.60 -10.58 -10.44
C TYR A 318 6.03 -10.22 -10.84
N GLN A 319 6.38 -10.49 -12.10
CA GLN A 319 7.69 -10.16 -12.63
C GLN A 319 7.56 -8.92 -13.52
N PRO A 320 8.48 -7.95 -13.43
CA PRO A 320 8.49 -6.83 -14.37
C PRO A 320 8.67 -7.37 -15.78
N ASP A 321 7.92 -6.82 -16.72
CA ASP A 321 7.96 -7.18 -18.14
C ASP A 321 9.17 -6.57 -18.88
N VAL A 322 9.79 -5.54 -18.30
CA VAL A 322 11.07 -4.99 -18.74
C VAL A 322 12.13 -5.34 -17.70
N LYS A 323 13.21 -5.98 -18.15
CA LYS A 323 14.36 -6.41 -17.34
C LYS A 323 15.64 -6.16 -18.10
N ASP A 324 16.74 -6.07 -17.38
CA ASP A 324 18.05 -6.12 -17.98
C ASP A 324 18.31 -7.49 -18.61
N ALA A 325 19.06 -7.50 -19.69
CA ALA A 325 19.54 -8.74 -20.29
C ALA A 325 20.45 -9.50 -19.30
N ASP A 326 20.55 -10.82 -19.43
CA ASP A 326 21.42 -11.64 -18.55
C ASP A 326 22.89 -11.19 -18.61
N LYS A 327 23.30 -10.59 -19.72
CA LYS A 327 24.63 -10.01 -19.95
C LYS A 327 24.46 -8.66 -20.65
N PRO A 328 24.15 -7.60 -19.91
CA PRO A 328 23.96 -6.29 -20.49
C PRO A 328 25.25 -5.77 -21.11
N LYS A 329 25.13 -5.07 -22.23
CA LYS A 329 26.23 -4.39 -22.88
C LYS A 329 26.44 -3.02 -22.24
N THR A 330 27.66 -2.72 -21.89
CA THR A 330 28.06 -1.41 -21.38
C THR A 330 28.60 -0.58 -22.53
N LEU A 331 28.06 0.60 -22.71
CA LEU A 331 28.53 1.60 -23.68
C LEU A 331 29.27 2.72 -22.93
N GLN A 332 30.25 3.36 -23.56
CA GLN A 332 30.96 4.48 -22.92
C GLN A 332 30.12 5.77 -22.94
N GLU A 333 29.44 6.04 -24.07
CA GLU A 333 28.59 7.21 -24.28
C GLU A 333 27.43 6.87 -25.22
N PRO A 334 26.29 7.58 -25.13
CA PRO A 334 25.20 7.40 -26.07
C PRO A 334 25.54 8.06 -27.42
N GLY A 335 25.28 7.35 -28.50
CA GLY A 335 25.43 7.83 -29.86
C GLY A 335 24.11 7.99 -30.60
N ASP A 336 24.09 7.58 -31.87
CA ASP A 336 22.88 7.68 -32.69
C ASP A 336 21.76 6.76 -32.19
N ILE A 337 20.54 7.24 -32.32
CA ILE A 337 19.31 6.51 -31.97
C ILE A 337 18.59 6.12 -33.25
N GLN A 338 18.25 4.85 -33.39
CA GLN A 338 17.62 4.32 -34.61
C GLN A 338 16.36 3.52 -34.22
N PHE A 339 15.25 3.85 -34.86
CA PHE A 339 14.02 3.05 -34.81
C PHE A 339 13.89 2.34 -36.14
N GLU A 340 13.79 1.01 -36.13
CA GLU A 340 13.70 0.17 -37.29
C GLU A 340 12.42 -0.65 -37.28
N HIS A 341 11.44 -0.27 -38.10
CA HIS A 341 10.15 -0.95 -38.26
C HIS A 341 9.40 -1.22 -36.93
N VAL A 342 9.43 -0.26 -36.00
CA VAL A 342 8.87 -0.44 -34.66
C VAL A 342 7.34 -0.42 -34.72
N THR A 343 6.74 -1.52 -34.29
CA THR A 343 5.28 -1.66 -34.08
C THR A 343 5.03 -2.00 -32.63
N PHE A 344 4.20 -1.23 -31.95
CA PHE A 344 3.95 -1.38 -30.53
C PHE A 344 2.47 -1.17 -30.16
N ARG A 345 1.99 -2.00 -29.21
CA ARG A 345 0.64 -1.94 -28.65
C ARG A 345 0.71 -1.96 -27.12
N TYR A 346 0.02 -0.99 -26.45
CA TYR A 346 -0.13 -1.07 -25.01
C TYR A 346 -0.93 -2.30 -24.58
N PRO A 347 -0.63 -2.91 -23.42
CA PRO A 347 -1.36 -4.09 -22.93
C PRO A 347 -2.85 -3.89 -22.75
N THR A 348 -3.29 -2.64 -22.55
CA THR A 348 -4.70 -2.24 -22.38
C THR A 348 -5.36 -1.77 -23.68
N SER A 349 -4.60 -1.65 -24.78
CA SER A 349 -5.11 -1.18 -26.08
C SER A 349 -5.55 -2.33 -26.97
N SER A 350 -6.60 -2.10 -27.76
CA SER A 350 -7.06 -3.02 -28.80
C SER A 350 -6.42 -2.76 -30.18
N LYS A 351 -5.70 -1.61 -30.33
CA LYS A 351 -5.07 -1.17 -31.60
C LYS A 351 -3.61 -0.91 -31.38
N ASP A 352 -2.82 -1.01 -32.47
CA ASP A 352 -1.42 -0.62 -32.45
C ASP A 352 -1.30 0.89 -32.20
N ASN A 353 -0.42 1.26 -31.28
CA ASN A 353 -0.15 2.64 -30.92
C ASN A 353 1.06 3.21 -31.66
N LEU A 354 1.93 2.34 -32.16
CA LEU A 354 2.93 2.60 -33.19
C LEU A 354 2.82 1.51 -34.25
N THR A 355 2.96 1.88 -35.52
CA THR A 355 2.90 0.95 -36.64
C THR A 355 4.00 1.30 -37.65
N ASP A 356 4.96 0.40 -37.80
CA ASP A 356 6.05 0.50 -38.78
C ASP A 356 6.84 1.82 -38.71
N VAL A 357 7.19 2.24 -37.49
CA VAL A 357 7.91 3.51 -37.25
C VAL A 357 9.40 3.33 -37.48
N SER A 358 9.96 4.12 -38.45
CA SER A 358 11.37 4.06 -38.81
C SER A 358 11.97 5.44 -38.98
N PHE A 359 13.00 5.76 -38.18
CA PHE A 359 13.77 7.00 -38.28
C PHE A 359 15.11 6.87 -37.58
N THR A 360 16.03 7.78 -37.90
CA THR A 360 17.37 7.85 -37.28
C THR A 360 17.59 9.27 -36.77
N VAL A 361 18.15 9.37 -35.59
CA VAL A 361 18.59 10.60 -34.92
C VAL A 361 20.07 10.51 -34.67
N ARG A 362 20.85 11.44 -35.21
CA ARG A 362 22.28 11.50 -34.94
C ARG A 362 22.56 12.13 -33.59
N LYS A 363 23.65 11.74 -32.94
CA LYS A 363 24.10 12.39 -31.70
C LYS A 363 24.18 13.90 -31.89
N GLY A 364 23.62 14.66 -30.93
CA GLY A 364 23.63 16.11 -30.94
C GLY A 364 22.48 16.78 -31.70
N GLN A 365 21.59 16.02 -32.35
CA GLN A 365 20.44 16.57 -33.05
C GLN A 365 19.27 16.86 -32.12
N THR A 366 18.51 17.90 -32.47
CA THR A 366 17.20 18.20 -31.90
C THR A 366 16.09 17.64 -32.77
N ILE A 367 15.22 16.80 -32.20
CA ILE A 367 14.11 16.16 -32.90
C ILE A 367 12.79 16.70 -32.37
N GLY A 368 11.95 17.20 -33.28
CA GLY A 368 10.57 17.55 -33.02
C GLY A 368 9.63 16.39 -33.39
N ILE A 369 8.76 15.99 -32.48
CA ILE A 369 7.71 15.01 -32.75
C ILE A 369 6.37 15.71 -32.57
N THR A 370 5.61 15.83 -33.64
CA THR A 370 4.34 16.56 -33.65
C THR A 370 3.19 15.74 -34.27
N GLY A 371 1.96 16.19 -34.15
CA GLY A 371 0.78 15.53 -34.68
C GLY A 371 -0.43 15.67 -33.75
N LYS A 372 -1.58 15.15 -34.17
CA LYS A 372 -2.83 15.19 -33.39
C LYS A 372 -2.68 14.51 -32.02
N THR A 373 -3.54 14.87 -31.08
CA THR A 373 -3.63 14.15 -29.79
C THR A 373 -3.96 12.69 -30.06
N GLY A 374 -3.25 11.78 -29.37
CA GLY A 374 -3.42 10.32 -29.56
C GLY A 374 -2.67 9.74 -30.77
N SER A 375 -1.87 10.52 -31.52
CA SER A 375 -1.13 10.03 -32.69
C SER A 375 0.08 9.13 -32.41
N GLY A 376 0.47 8.94 -31.13
CA GLY A 376 1.61 8.06 -30.76
C GLY A 376 2.90 8.80 -30.36
N LYS A 377 2.92 10.13 -30.23
CA LYS A 377 4.12 10.93 -29.86
C LYS A 377 4.78 10.47 -28.56
N THR A 378 4.01 10.48 -27.47
CA THR A 378 4.46 10.01 -26.14
C THR A 378 4.84 8.52 -26.16
N THR A 379 4.23 7.73 -27.05
CA THR A 379 4.54 6.30 -27.18
C THR A 379 5.98 6.07 -27.68
N ILE A 380 6.46 6.89 -28.64
CA ILE A 380 7.88 6.85 -29.10
C ILE A 380 8.80 7.11 -27.89
N VAL A 381 8.52 8.14 -27.12
CA VAL A 381 9.29 8.48 -25.92
C VAL A 381 9.30 7.36 -24.89
N LYS A 382 8.13 6.77 -24.59
CA LYS A 382 8.01 5.66 -23.63
C LYS A 382 8.76 4.40 -24.08
N GLN A 383 8.84 4.16 -25.39
CA GLN A 383 9.65 3.08 -25.96
C GLN A 383 11.15 3.35 -25.82
N LEU A 384 11.60 4.59 -26.08
CA LEU A 384 12.99 5.00 -25.86
C LEU A 384 13.40 4.91 -24.38
N LEU A 385 12.49 5.20 -23.46
CA LEU A 385 12.68 5.06 -22.02
C LEU A 385 12.56 3.61 -21.52
N ARG A 386 12.32 2.64 -22.39
CA ARG A 386 12.05 1.24 -21.99
C ARG A 386 11.02 1.12 -20.86
N GLN A 387 10.00 1.96 -20.87
CA GLN A 387 8.91 1.85 -19.90
C GLN A 387 8.00 0.64 -20.14
N TYR A 388 8.03 0.14 -21.38
CA TYR A 388 7.32 -1.06 -21.83
C TYR A 388 8.27 -1.95 -22.62
N PRO A 389 7.99 -3.25 -22.77
CA PRO A 389 8.74 -4.11 -23.67
C PRO A 389 8.76 -3.53 -25.07
N THR A 390 9.88 -3.67 -25.78
CA THR A 390 9.97 -3.32 -27.20
C THR A 390 8.94 -4.17 -27.96
N GLY A 391 8.18 -3.54 -28.87
CA GLY A 391 7.27 -4.27 -29.76
C GLY A 391 8.02 -5.01 -30.87
N ASP A 392 7.35 -5.21 -32.00
CA ASP A 392 8.03 -5.71 -33.19
C ASP A 392 9.01 -4.64 -33.72
N GLY A 393 10.05 -5.05 -34.44
CA GLY A 393 11.11 -4.17 -34.92
C GLY A 393 12.26 -4.04 -33.92
N ARG A 394 13.05 -2.96 -34.01
CA ARG A 394 14.22 -2.73 -33.16
C ARG A 394 14.39 -1.25 -32.83
N ILE A 395 14.89 -0.99 -31.64
CA ILE A 395 15.36 0.32 -31.22
C ILE A 395 16.83 0.18 -30.87
N LEU A 396 17.70 0.91 -31.57
CA LEU A 396 19.14 0.84 -31.39
C LEU A 396 19.64 2.16 -30.78
N LEU A 397 20.56 2.07 -29.83
CA LEU A 397 21.34 3.18 -29.31
C LEU A 397 22.81 2.87 -29.54
N SER A 398 23.52 3.70 -30.32
CA SER A 398 24.91 3.43 -30.75
C SER A 398 25.05 2.09 -31.50
N GLY A 399 24.03 1.67 -32.25
CA GLY A 399 24.01 0.38 -32.96
C GLY A 399 23.77 -0.86 -32.08
N VAL A 400 23.51 -0.66 -30.76
CA VAL A 400 23.19 -1.73 -29.80
C VAL A 400 21.68 -1.71 -29.53
N PRO A 401 20.98 -2.89 -29.59
CA PRO A 401 19.60 -2.97 -29.19
C PRO A 401 19.40 -2.41 -27.78
N ILE A 402 18.38 -1.56 -27.60
CA ILE A 402 18.16 -0.85 -26.34
C ILE A 402 17.85 -1.82 -25.18
N GLU A 403 17.28 -2.99 -25.46
CA GLU A 403 17.03 -4.07 -24.51
C GLU A 403 18.31 -4.73 -23.98
N ASP A 404 19.42 -4.66 -24.73
CA ASP A 404 20.72 -5.19 -24.31
C ASP A 404 21.52 -4.24 -23.41
N ILE A 405 21.08 -2.98 -23.29
CA ILE A 405 21.74 -1.96 -22.46
C ILE A 405 21.18 -2.02 -21.04
N GLU A 406 22.03 -1.89 -20.02
CA GLU A 406 21.61 -1.83 -18.62
C GLU A 406 20.69 -0.63 -18.39
N LEU A 407 19.55 -0.83 -17.70
CA LEU A 407 18.55 0.22 -17.45
C LEU A 407 19.13 1.39 -16.67
N ASP A 408 19.91 1.13 -15.64
CA ASP A 408 20.53 2.18 -14.82
C ASP A 408 21.48 3.05 -15.66
N GLN A 409 22.22 2.45 -16.60
CA GLN A 409 23.09 3.18 -17.52
C GLN A 409 22.26 4.03 -18.49
N LEU A 410 21.20 3.46 -19.06
CA LEU A 410 20.30 4.19 -19.98
C LEU A 410 19.70 5.42 -19.29
N PHE A 411 19.22 5.27 -18.04
CA PHE A 411 18.61 6.36 -17.31
C PHE A 411 19.62 7.43 -16.84
N GLN A 412 20.90 7.09 -16.67
CA GLN A 412 21.94 8.08 -16.39
C GLN A 412 22.15 9.06 -17.55
N TRP A 413 21.93 8.63 -18.78
CA TRP A 413 22.07 9.47 -19.97
C TRP A 413 20.84 10.31 -20.30
N ILE A 414 19.67 9.94 -19.76
CA ILE A 414 18.38 10.54 -20.15
C ILE A 414 17.84 11.46 -19.05
N GLY A 415 17.66 12.72 -19.39
CA GLY A 415 16.80 13.64 -18.63
C GLY A 415 15.40 13.64 -19.21
N TYR A 416 14.40 13.26 -18.43
CA TYR A 416 13.02 13.15 -18.88
C TYR A 416 12.09 14.12 -18.15
N VAL A 417 11.37 14.92 -18.91
CA VAL A 417 10.29 15.78 -18.42
C VAL A 417 8.97 15.22 -18.93
N PRO A 418 8.19 14.54 -18.08
CA PRO A 418 6.91 13.95 -18.48
C PRO A 418 5.84 15.02 -18.70
N GLN A 419 4.77 14.63 -19.40
CA GLN A 419 3.59 15.48 -19.61
C GLN A 419 2.91 15.84 -18.28
N ASP A 420 2.83 14.89 -17.34
CA ASP A 420 2.31 15.11 -15.98
C ASP A 420 3.44 15.53 -15.04
N HIS A 421 3.41 16.77 -14.57
CA HIS A 421 4.45 17.35 -13.72
C HIS A 421 4.24 17.00 -12.25
N VAL A 422 4.75 15.87 -11.81
CA VAL A 422 4.68 15.41 -10.42
C VAL A 422 5.73 16.14 -9.57
N LEU A 423 5.28 16.81 -8.52
CA LEU A 423 6.13 17.36 -7.46
C LEU A 423 5.88 16.59 -6.15
N PHE A 424 6.96 16.27 -5.47
CA PHE A 424 6.93 15.67 -4.15
C PHE A 424 6.62 16.75 -3.10
N SER A 425 6.02 16.35 -1.97
CA SER A 425 5.77 17.22 -0.81
C SER A 425 7.11 17.56 -0.10
N LYS A 426 7.89 18.42 -0.73
CA LYS A 426 9.24 18.83 -0.38
C LYS A 426 9.45 20.29 -0.80
N SER A 427 10.61 20.90 -0.45
CA SER A 427 10.94 22.23 -0.95
C SER A 427 11.14 22.24 -2.48
N VAL A 428 11.11 23.43 -3.07
CA VAL A 428 11.40 23.61 -4.51
C VAL A 428 12.80 23.09 -4.82
N GLU A 429 13.78 23.41 -3.98
CA GLU A 429 15.15 22.93 -4.12
C GLU A 429 15.25 21.42 -4.09
N GLU A 430 14.67 20.76 -3.09
CA GLU A 430 14.67 19.31 -2.98
C GLU A 430 13.96 18.64 -4.16
N ASN A 431 12.93 19.27 -4.74
CA ASN A 431 12.28 18.79 -5.94
C ASN A 431 13.18 18.88 -7.18
N MET A 432 13.98 19.94 -7.32
CA MET A 432 14.94 20.07 -8.42
C MET A 432 16.13 19.12 -8.22
N ARG A 433 16.71 19.07 -7.02
CA ARG A 433 17.82 18.17 -6.65
C ARG A 433 17.45 16.68 -6.65
N PHE A 434 16.17 16.35 -6.83
CA PHE A 434 15.75 14.95 -7.03
C PHE A 434 16.43 14.33 -8.27
N GLY A 435 16.74 15.12 -9.29
CA GLY A 435 17.52 14.67 -10.46
C GLY A 435 18.99 14.40 -10.13
N HIS A 436 19.63 15.28 -9.35
CA HIS A 436 21.03 15.18 -8.95
C HIS A 436 21.20 15.74 -7.53
N ARG A 437 21.22 14.86 -6.56
CA ARG A 437 21.19 15.24 -5.14
C ARG A 437 22.40 16.07 -4.69
N ASP A 438 23.57 15.73 -5.22
CA ASP A 438 24.85 16.32 -4.82
C ASP A 438 25.31 17.44 -5.80
N ALA A 439 24.39 17.96 -6.62
CA ALA A 439 24.68 19.05 -7.54
C ALA A 439 25.18 20.30 -6.80
N ARG A 440 26.19 20.97 -7.37
CA ARG A 440 26.74 22.21 -6.82
C ARG A 440 25.73 23.34 -6.97
N GLU A 441 25.85 24.38 -6.12
CA GLU A 441 24.98 25.57 -6.20
C GLU A 441 25.00 26.26 -7.56
N ALA A 442 26.16 26.29 -8.22
CA ALA A 442 26.29 26.87 -9.55
C ALA A 442 25.52 26.08 -10.62
N GLU A 443 25.48 24.73 -10.49
CA GLU A 443 24.72 23.85 -11.39
C GLU A 443 23.21 24.04 -11.19
N LEU A 444 22.79 24.13 -9.93
CA LEU A 444 21.38 24.42 -9.60
C LEU A 444 20.96 25.79 -10.14
N ALA A 445 21.77 26.83 -9.94
CA ALA A 445 21.51 28.16 -10.44
C ALA A 445 21.41 28.20 -11.98
N GLN A 446 22.29 27.45 -12.67
CA GLN A 446 22.25 27.33 -14.13
C GLN A 446 20.97 26.60 -14.60
N ALA A 447 20.59 25.49 -13.95
CA ALA A 447 19.35 24.77 -14.27
C ALA A 447 18.09 25.62 -14.05
N ILE A 448 18.06 26.44 -13.00
CA ILE A 448 16.99 27.42 -12.73
C ILE A 448 16.89 28.44 -13.84
N LYS A 449 18.05 28.97 -14.28
CA LYS A 449 18.13 29.94 -15.37
C LYS A 449 17.68 29.35 -16.70
N ASP A 450 18.15 28.14 -17.03
CA ASP A 450 17.82 27.45 -18.29
C ASP A 450 16.33 27.06 -18.35
N ALA A 451 15.72 26.69 -17.21
CA ALA A 451 14.28 26.47 -17.09
C ALA A 451 13.45 27.78 -17.02
N TYR A 452 14.07 28.92 -17.07
CA TYR A 452 13.42 30.25 -16.96
C TYR A 452 12.58 30.43 -15.70
N PHE A 453 13.06 29.88 -14.56
CA PHE A 453 12.34 29.88 -13.29
C PHE A 453 12.74 31.00 -12.32
N GLU A 454 13.78 31.79 -12.63
CA GLU A 454 14.29 32.86 -11.76
C GLU A 454 13.20 33.89 -11.35
N LYS A 455 12.27 34.21 -12.26
CA LYS A 455 11.18 35.16 -11.99
C LYS A 455 10.17 34.57 -11.00
N ASP A 456 9.85 33.29 -11.16
CA ASP A 456 8.93 32.62 -10.25
C ASP A 456 9.51 32.48 -8.86
N LEU A 457 10.82 32.21 -8.76
CA LEU A 457 11.52 32.10 -7.50
C LEU A 457 11.37 33.34 -6.62
N ARG A 458 11.37 34.53 -7.23
CA ARG A 458 11.14 35.80 -6.52
C ARG A 458 9.72 35.98 -6.00
N LEU A 459 8.77 35.27 -6.56
CA LEU A 459 7.35 35.30 -6.16
C LEU A 459 7.00 34.27 -5.08
N LEU A 460 7.91 33.34 -4.82
CA LEU A 460 7.69 32.29 -3.79
C LEU A 460 8.03 32.87 -2.40
N PRO A 461 7.21 32.55 -1.35
CA PRO A 461 7.36 33.14 -0.01
C PRO A 461 8.75 32.94 0.62
N GLU A 462 9.34 31.76 0.41
CA GLU A 462 10.63 31.35 0.98
C GLU A 462 11.65 30.96 -0.12
N GLY A 463 11.43 31.45 -1.36
CA GLY A 463 12.30 31.13 -2.48
C GLY A 463 12.44 29.63 -2.70
N LEU A 464 13.68 29.12 -2.76
CA LEU A 464 13.97 27.69 -2.97
C LEU A 464 13.49 26.79 -1.82
N GLU A 465 13.40 27.31 -0.60
CA GLU A 465 12.95 26.55 0.58
C GLU A 465 11.41 26.44 0.65
N THR A 466 10.69 27.13 -0.24
CA THR A 466 9.22 27.05 -0.28
C THR A 466 8.77 25.62 -0.42
N MET A 467 7.99 25.12 0.56
CA MET A 467 7.38 23.79 0.51
C MET A 467 6.28 23.73 -0.54
N VAL A 468 6.30 22.72 -1.40
CA VAL A 468 5.36 22.51 -2.50
C VAL A 468 4.77 21.09 -2.48
N GLY A 469 3.84 20.79 -3.38
CA GLY A 469 3.13 19.50 -3.41
C GLY A 469 1.82 19.54 -2.63
N GLU A 470 1.30 18.38 -2.21
CA GLU A 470 -0.03 18.27 -1.57
C GLU A 470 -0.16 19.04 -0.24
N LYS A 471 0.96 19.21 0.48
CA LYS A 471 1.00 19.88 1.80
C LYS A 471 1.62 21.27 1.79
N GLY A 472 2.00 21.77 0.60
CA GLY A 472 2.69 23.03 0.43
C GLY A 472 1.89 24.07 -0.37
N VAL A 473 2.60 25.10 -0.82
CA VAL A 473 2.03 26.15 -1.66
C VAL A 473 1.53 25.57 -2.98
N ALA A 474 0.33 25.96 -3.39
CA ALA A 474 -0.22 25.59 -4.68
C ALA A 474 0.50 26.38 -5.80
N LEU A 475 1.23 25.64 -6.65
CA LEU A 475 1.91 26.18 -7.82
C LEU A 475 1.01 26.16 -9.06
N SER A 476 1.18 27.13 -9.95
CA SER A 476 0.56 27.10 -11.28
C SER A 476 1.12 25.95 -12.13
N GLY A 477 0.38 25.54 -13.18
CA GLY A 477 0.85 24.51 -14.12
C GLY A 477 2.22 24.84 -14.71
N GLY A 478 2.43 26.09 -15.16
CA GLY A 478 3.71 26.54 -15.71
C GLY A 478 4.86 26.53 -14.70
N GLN A 479 4.60 26.84 -13.42
CA GLN A 479 5.62 26.73 -12.36
C GLN A 479 6.04 25.29 -12.12
N LYS A 480 5.07 24.36 -12.00
CA LYS A 480 5.36 22.91 -11.87
C LYS A 480 6.18 22.41 -13.05
N GLN A 481 5.84 22.84 -14.24
CA GLN A 481 6.52 22.50 -15.48
C GLN A 481 7.98 22.95 -15.47
N ARG A 482 8.26 24.22 -15.13
CA ARG A 482 9.61 24.75 -15.06
C ARG A 482 10.46 24.08 -13.98
N ILE A 483 9.90 23.77 -12.82
CA ILE A 483 10.60 22.95 -11.80
C ILE A 483 10.97 21.56 -12.34
N SER A 484 10.07 20.93 -13.09
CA SER A 484 10.33 19.62 -13.71
C SER A 484 11.41 19.70 -14.79
N ILE A 485 11.44 20.79 -15.56
CA ILE A 485 12.49 21.06 -16.55
C ILE A 485 13.84 21.26 -15.83
N ALA A 486 13.89 22.12 -14.79
CA ALA A 486 15.11 22.33 -14.00
C ALA A 486 15.64 21.03 -13.39
N ARG A 487 14.75 20.16 -12.86
CA ARG A 487 15.09 18.82 -12.37
C ARG A 487 15.80 17.98 -13.42
N ALA A 488 15.29 17.96 -14.65
CA ALA A 488 15.86 17.20 -15.74
C ALA A 488 17.17 17.78 -16.26
N LEU A 489 17.31 19.11 -16.27
CA LEU A 489 18.54 19.78 -16.69
C LEU A 489 19.67 19.67 -15.68
N LEU A 490 19.34 19.58 -14.39
CA LEU A 490 20.33 19.46 -13.31
C LEU A 490 21.19 18.19 -13.39
N ILE A 491 20.71 17.15 -14.09
CA ILE A 491 21.46 15.91 -14.36
C ILE A 491 22.54 16.16 -15.45
N ASP A 492 22.42 17.22 -16.22
CA ASP A 492 23.18 17.52 -17.44
C ASP A 492 23.18 16.36 -18.45
N PRO A 493 22.01 15.81 -18.81
CA PRO A 493 21.89 14.57 -19.55
C PRO A 493 22.41 14.67 -20.99
N ASP A 494 22.91 13.55 -21.54
CA ASP A 494 23.29 13.48 -22.98
C ASP A 494 22.06 13.50 -23.89
N ILE A 495 20.94 12.94 -23.42
CA ILE A 495 19.66 12.89 -24.13
C ILE A 495 18.61 13.56 -23.25
N LEU A 496 18.06 14.68 -23.70
CA LEU A 496 16.94 15.36 -23.04
C LEU A 496 15.64 15.04 -23.77
N ILE A 497 14.61 14.66 -23.02
CA ILE A 497 13.29 14.37 -23.55
C ILE A 497 12.28 15.31 -22.88
N LEU A 498 11.63 16.15 -23.68
CA LEU A 498 10.56 17.05 -23.28
C LEU A 498 9.23 16.54 -23.86
N ASP A 499 8.43 15.82 -23.05
CA ASP A 499 7.18 15.22 -23.52
C ASP A 499 6.00 16.12 -23.21
N ASP A 500 5.57 16.88 -24.21
CA ASP A 500 4.52 17.93 -24.17
C ASP A 500 4.69 18.91 -22.99
N SER A 501 5.94 19.07 -22.58
CA SER A 501 6.33 19.72 -21.34
C SER A 501 6.49 21.25 -21.47
N LEU A 502 6.09 21.85 -22.59
CA LEU A 502 6.06 23.30 -22.82
C LEU A 502 4.63 23.83 -23.02
N SER A 503 3.61 22.99 -22.89
CA SER A 503 2.21 23.32 -23.19
C SER A 503 1.55 24.27 -22.17
N ALA A 504 2.01 24.28 -20.91
CA ALA A 504 1.44 25.07 -19.83
C ALA A 504 2.16 26.40 -19.58
N VAL A 505 3.19 26.74 -20.37
CA VAL A 505 3.87 28.04 -20.33
C VAL A 505 3.40 28.96 -21.47
N ASP A 506 3.53 30.24 -21.26
CA ASP A 506 3.26 31.26 -22.31
C ASP A 506 4.33 31.20 -23.42
N ALA A 507 3.99 31.74 -24.61
CA ALA A 507 4.86 31.68 -25.78
C ALA A 507 6.24 32.35 -25.56
N LYS A 508 6.30 33.41 -24.77
CA LYS A 508 7.56 34.13 -24.48
C LYS A 508 8.48 33.25 -23.59
N THR A 509 7.91 32.63 -22.60
CA THR A 509 8.63 31.67 -21.71
C THR A 509 9.08 30.42 -22.49
N GLU A 510 8.24 29.88 -23.37
CA GLU A 510 8.57 28.77 -24.26
C GLU A 510 9.80 29.10 -25.12
N THR A 511 9.76 30.24 -25.82
CA THR A 511 10.88 30.70 -26.66
C THR A 511 12.16 30.85 -25.85
N ALA A 512 12.10 31.48 -24.66
CA ALA A 512 13.28 31.65 -23.82
C ALA A 512 13.91 30.35 -23.35
N ILE A 513 13.07 29.35 -22.94
CA ILE A 513 13.55 28.03 -22.55
C ILE A 513 14.24 27.33 -23.73
N LEU A 514 13.63 27.34 -24.92
CA LEU A 514 14.20 26.72 -26.13
C LEU A 514 15.50 27.40 -26.57
N GLU A 515 15.60 28.69 -26.48
CA GLU A 515 16.85 29.43 -26.76
C GLU A 515 17.96 29.06 -25.77
N ASN A 516 17.67 29.00 -24.46
CA ASN A 516 18.61 28.57 -23.45
C ASN A 516 19.09 27.12 -23.72
N LEU A 517 18.17 26.21 -24.06
CA LEU A 517 18.51 24.83 -24.38
C LEU A 517 19.41 24.72 -25.62
N ARG A 518 19.14 25.50 -26.66
CA ARG A 518 20.00 25.54 -27.86
C ARG A 518 21.40 26.03 -27.54
N GLN A 519 21.54 27.07 -26.73
CA GLN A 519 22.82 27.66 -26.37
C GLN A 519 23.67 26.76 -25.47
N ASN A 520 23.03 26.06 -24.53
CA ASN A 520 23.74 25.35 -23.46
C ASN A 520 23.86 23.84 -23.70
N ARG A 521 23.22 23.30 -24.77
CA ARG A 521 23.20 21.84 -25.05
C ARG A 521 23.86 21.48 -26.38
N HIS A 522 24.89 22.20 -26.81
CA HIS A 522 25.63 21.89 -28.04
C HIS A 522 26.20 20.46 -27.99
N GLY A 523 25.95 19.66 -29.04
CA GLY A 523 26.41 18.27 -29.17
C GLY A 523 25.63 17.24 -28.35
N LYS A 524 24.56 17.65 -27.63
CA LYS A 524 23.66 16.78 -26.86
C LYS A 524 22.32 16.63 -27.57
N THR A 525 21.80 15.41 -27.57
CA THR A 525 20.54 15.07 -28.26
C THR A 525 19.32 15.59 -27.49
N THR A 526 18.33 16.14 -28.19
CA THR A 526 17.09 16.64 -27.57
C THR A 526 15.87 16.15 -28.33
N PHE A 527 14.91 15.54 -27.64
CA PHE A 527 13.59 15.15 -28.15
C PHE A 527 12.54 16.12 -27.60
N ILE A 528 11.73 16.68 -28.46
CA ILE A 528 10.62 17.57 -28.10
C ILE A 528 9.34 17.00 -28.69
N THR A 529 8.44 16.48 -27.87
CA THR A 529 7.10 16.17 -28.33
C THR A 529 6.17 17.33 -28.02
N THR A 530 5.40 17.76 -28.99
CA THR A 530 4.50 18.90 -28.81
C THR A 530 3.39 18.91 -29.86
N HIS A 531 2.32 19.65 -29.55
CA HIS A 531 1.30 20.04 -30.51
C HIS A 531 1.48 21.50 -31.01
N ARG A 532 2.39 22.28 -30.38
CA ARG A 532 2.77 23.63 -30.80
C ARG A 532 3.95 23.57 -31.75
N LEU A 533 3.76 24.03 -32.99
CA LEU A 533 4.82 23.93 -34.00
C LEU A 533 5.97 24.94 -33.76
N SER A 534 5.73 26.04 -33.05
CA SER A 534 6.74 27.01 -32.60
C SER A 534 7.89 26.32 -31.83
N ALA A 535 7.56 25.33 -31.00
CA ALA A 535 8.54 24.62 -30.18
C ALA A 535 9.50 23.75 -30.99
N VAL A 536 9.15 23.33 -32.21
CA VAL A 536 9.92 22.41 -33.06
C VAL A 536 10.40 23.07 -34.37
N GLU A 537 10.11 24.32 -34.58
CA GLU A 537 10.50 25.05 -35.82
C GLU A 537 12.00 24.98 -36.10
N HIS A 538 12.81 24.99 -35.06
CA HIS A 538 14.27 24.96 -35.14
C HIS A 538 14.88 23.52 -35.00
N ALA A 539 14.06 22.49 -35.00
CA ALA A 539 14.53 21.10 -34.90
C ALA A 539 15.23 20.67 -36.20
N ASP A 540 16.31 19.90 -36.05
CA ASP A 540 17.08 19.34 -37.18
C ASP A 540 16.25 18.31 -37.95
N LEU A 541 15.34 17.62 -37.26
CA LEU A 541 14.40 16.66 -37.82
C LEU A 541 13.05 16.81 -37.15
N ILE A 542 12.00 16.92 -37.94
CA ILE A 542 10.61 16.93 -37.46
C ILE A 542 9.92 15.69 -37.99
N LEU A 543 9.26 14.96 -37.07
CA LEU A 543 8.43 13.80 -37.37
C LEU A 543 6.96 14.17 -37.14
N VAL A 544 6.13 14.03 -38.16
CA VAL A 544 4.69 14.24 -38.06
C VAL A 544 4.01 12.88 -37.90
N MET A 545 3.35 12.71 -36.77
CA MET A 545 2.66 11.46 -36.40
C MET A 545 1.16 11.52 -36.67
N GLU A 546 0.63 10.48 -37.32
CA GLU A 546 -0.80 10.26 -37.47
C GLU A 546 -1.11 8.78 -37.30
N GLU A 547 -2.07 8.43 -36.43
CA GLU A 547 -2.53 7.07 -36.16
C GLU A 547 -1.38 6.04 -35.95
N GLY A 548 -0.37 6.44 -35.19
CA GLY A 548 0.78 5.57 -34.87
C GLY A 548 1.85 5.48 -35.98
N ARG A 549 1.73 6.24 -37.07
CA ARG A 549 2.65 6.22 -38.20
C ARG A 549 3.33 7.57 -38.40
N ILE A 550 4.55 7.57 -38.96
CA ILE A 550 5.19 8.79 -39.45
C ILE A 550 4.64 9.08 -40.85
N VAL A 551 3.86 10.15 -40.98
CA VAL A 551 3.26 10.55 -42.29
C VAL A 551 4.10 11.59 -43.02
N GLN A 552 4.85 12.44 -42.30
CA GLN A 552 5.77 13.42 -42.88
C GLN A 552 7.05 13.46 -42.02
N LYS A 553 8.22 13.65 -42.64
CA LYS A 553 9.49 13.87 -41.97
C LYS A 553 10.37 14.84 -42.75
N GLY A 554 11.05 15.75 -42.05
CA GLY A 554 11.94 16.75 -42.68
C GLY A 554 12.28 17.87 -41.73
N THR A 555 12.92 18.92 -42.25
CA THR A 555 13.10 20.19 -41.53
C THR A 555 11.84 21.05 -41.65
N HIS A 556 11.69 22.06 -40.80
CA HIS A 556 10.62 23.04 -40.87
C HIS A 556 10.43 23.61 -42.29
N GLN A 557 11.54 24.04 -42.92
CA GLN A 557 11.52 24.64 -44.26
C GLN A 557 11.02 23.64 -45.32
N ALA A 558 11.40 22.38 -45.22
CA ALA A 558 10.97 21.34 -46.16
C ALA A 558 9.48 21.01 -45.97
N LEU A 559 9.00 20.93 -44.72
CA LEU A 559 7.63 20.55 -44.40
C LEU A 559 6.61 21.64 -44.72
N ILE A 560 6.98 22.92 -44.65
CA ILE A 560 6.10 24.02 -45.06
C ILE A 560 5.86 23.99 -46.58
N GLN A 561 6.83 23.56 -47.37
CA GLN A 561 6.69 23.47 -48.83
C GLN A 561 5.87 22.23 -49.26
N GLN A 562 5.71 21.25 -48.42
CA GLN A 562 4.92 20.05 -48.68
C GLN A 562 3.47 20.24 -48.24
N ASP A 563 2.53 19.88 -49.10
CA ASP A 563 1.12 19.85 -48.69
C ASP A 563 0.90 18.70 -47.70
N GLY A 564 0.20 19.00 -46.60
CA GLY A 564 -0.07 18.04 -45.54
C GLY A 564 -0.34 18.70 -44.18
N TRP A 565 -0.50 17.86 -43.18
CA TRP A 565 -0.92 18.28 -41.85
C TRP A 565 -0.01 19.36 -41.23
N TYR A 566 1.32 19.28 -41.43
CA TYR A 566 2.27 20.24 -40.85
C TYR A 566 2.03 21.67 -41.37
N LYS A 567 1.94 21.81 -42.69
CA LYS A 567 1.71 23.13 -43.34
C LYS A 567 0.35 23.73 -42.93
N GLU A 568 -0.70 22.91 -42.97
CA GLU A 568 -2.05 23.35 -42.56
C GLU A 568 -2.09 23.80 -41.11
N GLN A 569 -1.49 23.05 -40.23
CA GLN A 569 -1.46 23.35 -38.79
C GLN A 569 -0.61 24.59 -38.51
N PHE A 570 0.53 24.76 -39.21
CA PHE A 570 1.39 25.94 -39.10
C PHE A 570 0.64 27.20 -39.46
N LEU A 571 -0.04 27.20 -40.60
CA LEU A 571 -0.83 28.36 -41.04
C LEU A 571 -1.96 28.68 -40.06
N ARG A 572 -2.63 27.68 -39.51
CA ARG A 572 -3.65 27.88 -38.48
C ARG A 572 -3.08 28.53 -37.23
N GLN A 573 -1.93 28.05 -36.73
CA GLN A 573 -1.31 28.58 -35.53
C GLN A 573 -0.81 30.03 -35.75
N GLN A 574 -0.27 30.33 -36.92
CA GLN A 574 0.11 31.72 -37.28
C GLN A 574 -1.09 32.66 -37.27
N LEU A 575 -2.22 32.25 -37.86
CA LEU A 575 -3.43 33.09 -37.87
C LEU A 575 -3.96 33.31 -36.44
N THR A 576 -3.94 32.30 -35.58
CA THR A 576 -4.36 32.44 -34.18
C THR A 576 -3.45 33.43 -33.43
N ASN A 577 -2.13 33.30 -33.58
CA ASN A 577 -1.18 34.21 -32.94
C ASN A 577 -1.32 35.67 -33.43
N GLN A 578 -1.64 35.87 -34.71
CA GLN A 578 -1.90 37.23 -35.27
C GLN A 578 -3.19 37.83 -34.70
N LEU A 579 -4.23 37.03 -34.48
CA LEU A 579 -5.48 37.49 -33.88
C LEU A 579 -5.32 37.83 -32.39
N GLU A 580 -4.59 36.99 -31.65
CA GLU A 580 -4.31 37.26 -30.23
C GLU A 580 -3.32 38.39 -29.98
N GLY A 581 -2.35 38.62 -30.87
CA GLY A 581 -1.40 39.73 -30.80
C GLY A 581 -1.95 41.05 -31.33
N GLY A 582 -3.07 41.05 -32.01
CA GLY A 582 -3.72 42.28 -32.53
C GLY A 582 -4.58 43.02 -31.51
N ASP A 583 -4.89 42.44 -30.37
CA ASP A 583 -5.66 43.07 -29.29
C ASP A 583 -4.76 43.78 -28.23
N GLU A 584 -3.44 43.72 -28.35
CA GLU A 584 -2.48 44.42 -27.47
C GLU A 584 -1.81 45.67 -28.09
N ALA A 585 -2.30 46.18 -29.23
CA ALA A 585 -1.78 47.37 -29.87
C ALA A 585 -2.66 48.64 -29.64
#